data_3e724fcc98982bc23b93ab095fbaa1c2
#
_entry.id   3e724fcc98982bc23b93ab095fbaa1c2
#
_cell.length_a   1.000
_cell.length_b   1.000
_cell.length_c   1.000
_cell.angle_alpha   90.00
_cell.angle_beta   90.00
_cell.angle_gamma   90.00
#
_symmetry.space_group_name_H-M   'P 1'
#
loop_
_entity.id
_entity.type
_entity.pdbx_description
1 polymer ?
#
loop_
_entity_poly.entity_id
_entity_poly.type
_entity_poly.pdbx_seq_one_letter_code
_entity_poly.pdbx_strand_id
1 'polypeptide(L)'
;MKFFTEFCRYFVQITTGILIVCAVNFLLYGFADMPGSTLWQILLSGFLTALATVIAYSFEPKSTKQFILMTAIHYIVLCIIMIFLGNSFGWLSLNFAGIIMMAISVALVYAFTMLVTYLTSKKDADDLTKALESRKRKH
;
A
#
# COMPACT_ATOMS: atom_id res chain seq x y z
N MET A 1 20.85 -1.16 -3.46
CA MET A 1 20.46 -0.67 -2.13
C MET A 1 19.14 0.12 -2.16
N LYS A 2 18.92 1.07 -3.07
CA LYS A 2 17.65 1.86 -3.13
C LYS A 2 16.40 0.98 -3.28
N PHE A 3 16.40 0.02 -4.21
CA PHE A 3 15.26 -0.88 -4.45
C PHE A 3 14.82 -1.64 -3.18
N PHE A 4 15.77 -2.21 -2.44
CA PHE A 4 15.47 -2.96 -1.21
C PHE A 4 14.90 -2.07 -0.11
N THR A 5 15.44 -0.85 0.06
CA THR A 5 14.95 0.11 1.05
C THR A 5 13.53 0.58 0.72
N GLU A 6 13.26 0.88 -0.54
CA GLU A 6 11.91 1.24 -1.01
C GLU A 6 10.93 0.08 -0.87
N PHE A 7 11.35 -1.12 -1.20
CA PHE A 7 10.55 -2.33 -1.01
C PHE A 7 10.17 -2.53 0.47
N CYS A 8 11.12 -2.48 1.39
CA CYS A 8 10.85 -2.60 2.82
C CYS A 8 9.88 -1.52 3.30
N ARG A 9 10.05 -0.28 2.85
CA ARG A 9 9.15 0.83 3.20
C ARG A 9 7.72 0.58 2.73
N TYR A 10 7.52 0.24 1.46
CA TYR A 10 6.19 -0.07 0.94
C TYR A 10 5.60 -1.31 1.56
N PHE A 11 6.39 -2.35 1.79
CA PHE A 11 5.94 -3.57 2.44
C PHE A 11 5.37 -3.28 3.85
N VAL A 12 6.09 -2.53 4.67
CA VAL A 12 5.62 -2.15 6.01
C VAL A 12 4.35 -1.30 5.92
N GLN A 13 4.31 -0.29 5.06
CA GLN A 13 3.16 0.60 4.90
C GLN A 13 1.92 -0.15 4.43
N ILE A 14 2.04 -0.98 3.40
CA ILE A 14 0.92 -1.74 2.84
C ILE A 14 0.43 -2.79 3.83
N THR A 15 1.33 -3.54 4.46
CA THR A 15 0.97 -4.55 5.46
C THR A 15 0.26 -3.91 6.65
N THR A 16 0.73 -2.74 7.12
CA THR A 16 0.05 -1.97 8.17
C THR A 16 -1.34 -1.52 7.71
N GLY A 17 -1.48 -1.04 6.48
CA GLY A 17 -2.76 -0.67 5.90
C GLY A 17 -3.75 -1.85 5.84
N ILE A 18 -3.29 -3.01 5.41
CA ILE A 18 -4.11 -4.24 5.39
C ILE A 18 -4.55 -4.62 6.80
N LEU A 19 -3.63 -4.57 7.78
CA LEU A 19 -3.95 -4.86 9.18
C LEU A 19 -5.00 -3.89 9.75
N ILE A 20 -4.91 -2.60 9.43
CA ILE A 20 -5.90 -1.59 9.85
C ILE A 20 -7.27 -1.92 9.25
N VAL A 21 -7.34 -2.20 7.95
CA VAL A 21 -8.60 -2.57 7.29
C VAL A 21 -9.18 -3.85 7.89
N CYS A 22 -8.35 -4.86 8.13
CA CYS A 22 -8.79 -6.08 8.82
C CYS A 22 -9.32 -5.76 10.23
N ALA A 23 -8.60 -4.96 11.02
CA ALA A 23 -9.04 -4.59 12.38
C ALA A 23 -10.37 -3.86 12.38
N VAL A 24 -10.59 -2.93 11.43
CA VAL A 24 -11.88 -2.23 11.28
C VAL A 24 -12.99 -3.20 10.90
N ASN A 25 -12.75 -4.12 9.97
CA ASN A 25 -13.73 -5.14 9.61
C ASN A 25 -14.10 -6.03 10.81
N PHE A 26 -13.11 -6.46 11.60
CA PHE A 26 -13.39 -7.23 12.83
C PHE A 26 -14.19 -6.43 13.85
N LEU A 27 -13.92 -5.13 13.99
CA LEU A 27 -14.68 -4.26 14.91
C LEU A 27 -16.14 -4.11 14.48
N LEU A 28 -16.40 -4.03 13.16
CA LEU A 28 -17.75 -3.82 12.61
C LEU A 28 -18.57 -5.11 12.54
N TYR A 29 -17.95 -6.23 12.24
CA TYR A 29 -18.65 -7.50 12.00
C TYR A 29 -18.44 -8.55 13.10
N GLY A 30 -17.71 -8.20 14.16
CA GLY A 30 -17.40 -9.07 15.29
C GLY A 30 -16.15 -9.92 15.04
N PHE A 31 -15.56 -10.37 16.15
CA PHE A 31 -14.40 -11.30 16.13
C PHE A 31 -14.90 -12.68 15.74
N ALA A 32 -14.75 -13.05 14.50
CA ALA A 32 -14.65 -14.45 14.13
C ALA A 32 -13.23 -14.95 14.52
N ASP A 33 -13.14 -16.19 15.00
CA ASP A 33 -11.84 -16.81 15.34
C ASP A 33 -10.87 -16.63 14.15
N MET A 34 -9.80 -15.85 14.36
CA MET A 34 -8.76 -15.69 13.36
C MET A 34 -7.86 -16.92 13.36
N PRO A 35 -7.88 -17.76 12.32
CA PRO A 35 -6.90 -18.82 12.22
C PRO A 35 -5.49 -18.23 12.14
N GLY A 36 -4.49 -18.84 12.79
CA GLY A 36 -3.10 -18.35 12.72
C GLY A 36 -2.54 -18.22 11.31
N SER A 37 -3.13 -18.93 10.33
CA SER A 37 -2.83 -18.80 8.91
C SER A 37 -3.16 -17.40 8.35
N THR A 38 -4.10 -16.66 8.93
CA THR A 38 -4.50 -15.33 8.45
C THR A 38 -3.36 -14.32 8.53
N LEU A 39 -2.53 -14.37 9.58
CA LEU A 39 -1.36 -13.49 9.68
C LEU A 39 -0.37 -13.74 8.54
N TRP A 40 -0.13 -15.01 8.22
CA TRP A 40 0.75 -15.38 7.11
C TRP A 40 0.18 -14.94 5.75
N GLN A 41 -1.11 -15.08 5.57
CA GLN A 41 -1.82 -14.62 4.38
C GLN A 41 -1.74 -13.11 4.20
N ILE A 42 -1.87 -12.32 5.29
CA ILE A 42 -1.68 -10.85 5.29
C ILE A 42 -0.24 -10.50 4.90
N LEU A 43 0.75 -11.16 5.48
CA LEU A 43 2.15 -10.92 5.13
C LEU A 43 2.45 -11.23 3.67
N LEU A 44 1.93 -12.35 3.15
CA LEU A 44 2.10 -12.73 1.74
C LEU A 44 1.41 -11.72 0.79
N SER A 45 0.21 -11.26 1.15
CA SER A 45 -0.50 -10.22 0.40
C SER A 45 0.29 -8.91 0.39
N GLY A 46 0.79 -8.49 1.55
CA GLY A 46 1.64 -7.31 1.68
C GLY A 46 2.93 -7.42 0.85
N PHE A 47 3.56 -8.59 0.85
CA PHE A 47 4.77 -8.85 0.06
C PHE A 47 4.54 -8.72 -1.44
N LEU A 48 3.51 -9.39 -1.97
CA LEU A 48 3.20 -9.38 -3.40
C LEU A 48 2.76 -7.99 -3.89
N THR A 49 1.94 -7.30 -3.11
CA THR A 49 1.49 -5.95 -3.45
C THR A 49 2.61 -4.91 -3.32
N ALA A 50 3.52 -5.05 -2.35
CA ALA A 50 4.70 -4.20 -2.24
C ALA A 50 5.65 -4.40 -3.43
N LEU A 51 5.87 -5.64 -3.85
CA LEU A 51 6.69 -5.94 -5.02
C LEU A 51 6.10 -5.31 -6.29
N ALA A 52 4.80 -5.45 -6.52
CA ALA A 52 4.10 -4.81 -7.63
C ALA A 52 4.22 -3.27 -7.57
N THR A 53 4.14 -2.68 -6.37
CA THR A 53 4.28 -1.25 -6.15
C THR A 53 5.67 -0.74 -6.52
N VAL A 54 6.73 -1.40 -6.06
CA VAL A 54 8.11 -0.99 -6.36
C VAL A 54 8.40 -1.10 -7.85
N ILE A 55 7.90 -2.15 -8.52
CA ILE A 55 8.06 -2.30 -9.97
C ILE A 55 7.33 -1.16 -10.70
N ALA A 56 6.10 -0.83 -10.31
CA ALA A 56 5.33 0.24 -10.94
C ALA A 56 6.01 1.61 -10.78
N TYR A 57 6.53 1.92 -9.60
CA TYR A 57 7.21 3.21 -9.33
C TYR A 57 8.67 3.25 -9.79
N SER A 58 9.24 2.15 -10.30
CA SER A 58 10.55 2.17 -10.98
C SER A 58 10.52 2.94 -12.31
N PHE A 59 9.33 3.20 -12.85
CA PHE A 59 9.14 4.00 -14.06
C PHE A 59 8.83 5.44 -13.69
N GLU A 60 9.75 6.37 -13.97
CA GLU A 60 9.53 7.81 -13.74
C GLU A 60 8.56 8.39 -14.78
N PRO A 61 7.39 8.90 -14.37
CA PRO A 61 6.45 9.51 -15.30
C PRO A 61 6.98 10.88 -15.78
N LYS A 62 6.97 11.09 -17.10
CA LYS A 62 7.45 12.34 -17.73
C LYS A 62 6.37 13.44 -17.80
N SER A 63 5.11 13.12 -17.49
CA SER A 63 4.00 14.08 -17.52
C SER A 63 2.92 13.71 -16.51
N THR A 64 2.10 14.69 -16.10
CA THR A 64 0.96 14.50 -15.19
C THR A 64 -0.05 13.48 -15.75
N LYS A 65 -0.31 13.49 -17.05
CA LYS A 65 -1.21 12.53 -17.70
C LYS A 65 -0.67 11.10 -17.57
N GLN A 66 0.64 10.92 -17.79
CA GLN A 66 1.31 9.65 -17.67
C GLN A 66 1.31 9.14 -16.24
N PHE A 67 1.50 10.03 -15.25
CA PHE A 67 1.40 9.71 -13.84
C PHE A 67 0.00 9.18 -13.47
N ILE A 68 -1.06 9.87 -13.88
CA ILE A 68 -2.46 9.44 -13.62
C ILE A 68 -2.73 8.08 -14.26
N LEU A 69 -2.32 7.89 -15.51
CA LEU A 69 -2.51 6.62 -16.21
C LEU A 69 -1.76 5.47 -15.51
N MET A 70 -0.51 5.68 -15.11
CA MET A 70 0.28 4.68 -14.39
C MET A 70 -0.35 4.34 -13.05
N THR A 71 -0.84 5.34 -12.31
CA THR A 71 -1.55 5.15 -11.04
C THR A 71 -2.81 4.33 -11.22
N ALA A 72 -3.61 4.61 -12.26
CA ALA A 72 -4.82 3.86 -12.56
C ALA A 72 -4.51 2.39 -12.94
N ILE A 73 -3.53 2.16 -13.80
CA ILE A 73 -3.10 0.81 -14.19
C ILE A 73 -2.58 0.05 -12.95
N HIS A 74 -1.76 0.70 -12.12
CA HIS A 74 -1.25 0.11 -10.90
C HIS A 74 -2.36 -0.31 -9.93
N TYR A 75 -3.37 0.56 -9.73
CA TYR A 75 -4.54 0.23 -8.91
C TYR A 75 -5.30 -0.98 -9.44
N ILE A 76 -5.51 -1.09 -10.76
CA ILE A 76 -6.16 -2.24 -11.39
C ILE A 76 -5.34 -3.52 -11.13
N VAL A 77 -4.02 -3.46 -11.29
CA VAL A 77 -3.13 -4.60 -11.03
C VAL A 77 -3.23 -5.05 -9.57
N LEU A 78 -3.23 -4.11 -8.62
CA LEU A 78 -3.41 -4.43 -7.20
C LEU A 78 -4.77 -5.09 -6.93
N CYS A 79 -5.85 -4.59 -7.54
CA CYS A 79 -7.18 -5.21 -7.41
C CYS A 79 -7.16 -6.66 -7.93
N ILE A 80 -6.55 -6.93 -9.07
CA ILE A 80 -6.45 -8.28 -9.64
C ILE A 80 -5.68 -9.20 -8.70
N ILE A 81 -4.52 -8.77 -8.19
CA ILE A 81 -3.71 -9.53 -7.23
C ILE A 81 -4.54 -9.85 -5.98
N MET A 82 -5.22 -8.86 -5.41
CA MET A 82 -5.97 -9.02 -4.16
C MET A 82 -7.24 -9.86 -4.36
N ILE A 83 -7.91 -9.78 -5.50
CA ILE A 83 -9.05 -10.66 -5.82
C ILE A 83 -8.58 -12.12 -5.94
N PHE A 84 -7.45 -12.35 -6.61
CA PHE A 84 -6.88 -13.68 -6.74
C PHE A 84 -6.47 -14.27 -5.38
N LEU A 85 -5.73 -13.50 -4.56
CA LEU A 85 -5.32 -13.92 -3.23
C LEU A 85 -6.51 -14.09 -2.29
N GLY A 86 -7.45 -13.14 -2.30
CA GLY A 86 -8.64 -13.19 -1.45
C GLY A 86 -9.52 -14.41 -1.74
N ASN A 87 -9.65 -14.78 -3.02
CA ASN A 87 -10.33 -16.02 -3.39
C ASN A 87 -9.55 -17.26 -2.94
N SER A 88 -8.22 -17.26 -3.13
CA SER A 88 -7.36 -18.40 -2.76
C SER A 88 -7.31 -18.64 -1.26
N PHE A 89 -7.44 -17.57 -0.46
CA PHE A 89 -7.43 -17.62 1.01
C PHE A 89 -8.83 -17.81 1.62
N GLY A 90 -9.89 -17.79 0.79
CA GLY A 90 -11.26 -17.86 1.28
C GLY A 90 -11.78 -16.57 1.93
N TRP A 91 -11.06 -15.44 1.75
CA TRP A 91 -11.50 -14.13 2.26
C TRP A 91 -12.59 -13.49 1.41
N LEU A 92 -12.72 -13.94 0.17
CA LEU A 92 -13.59 -13.35 -0.84
C LEU A 92 -14.53 -14.40 -1.39
N SER A 93 -15.82 -14.11 -1.37
CA SER A 93 -16.79 -14.82 -2.23
C SER A 93 -16.76 -14.18 -3.63
N LEU A 94 -16.57 -14.97 -4.68
CA LEU A 94 -16.58 -14.49 -6.08
C LEU A 94 -17.99 -14.11 -6.54
N ASN A 95 -18.66 -13.25 -5.78
CA ASN A 95 -19.89 -12.60 -6.16
C ASN A 95 -19.65 -11.11 -6.39
N PHE A 96 -20.59 -10.44 -7.02
CA PHE A 96 -20.47 -9.01 -7.34
C PHE A 96 -20.21 -8.14 -6.10
N ALA A 97 -20.90 -8.42 -4.99
CA ALA A 97 -20.71 -7.68 -3.74
C ALA A 97 -19.32 -7.89 -3.14
N GLY A 98 -18.81 -9.13 -3.13
CA GLY A 98 -17.47 -9.42 -2.63
C GLY A 98 -16.36 -8.74 -3.44
N ILE A 99 -16.48 -8.72 -4.77
CA ILE A 99 -15.52 -8.03 -5.64
C ILE A 99 -15.52 -6.52 -5.36
N ILE A 100 -16.69 -5.90 -5.21
CA ILE A 100 -16.78 -4.47 -4.86
C ILE A 100 -16.17 -4.21 -3.49
N MET A 101 -16.48 -5.00 -2.47
CA MET A 101 -15.92 -4.85 -1.13
C MET A 101 -14.39 -4.98 -1.14
N MET A 102 -13.84 -5.91 -1.92
CA MET A 102 -12.39 -6.05 -2.09
C MET A 102 -11.78 -4.81 -2.77
N ALA A 103 -12.40 -4.29 -3.84
CA ALA A 103 -11.93 -3.09 -4.52
C ALA A 103 -11.94 -1.87 -3.59
N ILE A 104 -12.98 -1.71 -2.76
CA ILE A 104 -13.04 -0.64 -1.75
C ILE A 104 -11.93 -0.82 -0.71
N SER A 105 -11.70 -2.04 -0.23
CA SER A 105 -10.63 -2.32 0.75
C SER A 105 -9.24 -1.99 0.17
N VAL A 106 -8.99 -2.36 -1.08
CA VAL A 106 -7.74 -2.01 -1.79
C VAL A 106 -7.61 -0.48 -1.93
N ALA A 107 -8.71 0.23 -2.24
CA ALA A 107 -8.70 1.69 -2.34
C ALA A 107 -8.36 2.36 -1.00
N LEU A 108 -8.89 1.85 0.11
CA LEU A 108 -8.58 2.36 1.45
C LEU A 108 -7.10 2.16 1.81
N VAL A 109 -6.54 0.96 1.58
CA VAL A 109 -5.11 0.68 1.78
C VAL A 109 -4.26 1.58 0.89
N TYR A 110 -4.67 1.76 -0.37
CA TYR A 110 -3.96 2.61 -1.32
C TYR A 110 -3.93 4.08 -0.87
N ALA A 111 -5.09 4.62 -0.46
CA ALA A 111 -5.20 5.97 0.07
C ALA A 111 -4.35 6.16 1.33
N PHE A 112 -4.37 5.20 2.25
CA PHE A 112 -3.52 5.21 3.44
C PHE A 112 -2.03 5.23 3.09
N THR A 113 -1.59 4.36 2.19
CA THR A 113 -0.19 4.28 1.74
C THR A 113 0.26 5.59 1.09
N MET A 114 -0.59 6.18 0.24
CA MET A 114 -0.33 7.48 -0.39
C MET A 114 -0.21 8.60 0.64
N LEU A 115 -1.10 8.64 1.63
CA LEU A 115 -1.07 9.63 2.71
C LEU A 115 0.22 9.53 3.52
N VAL A 116 0.58 8.31 3.95
CA VAL A 116 1.81 8.07 4.73
C VAL A 116 3.05 8.46 3.91
N THR A 117 3.10 8.09 2.64
CA THR A 117 4.20 8.45 1.74
C THR A 117 4.31 9.96 1.57
N TYR A 118 3.20 10.67 1.40
CA TYR A 118 3.17 12.13 1.29
C TYR A 118 3.69 12.81 2.56
N LEU A 119 3.21 12.39 3.73
CA LEU A 119 3.63 12.95 5.02
C LEU A 119 5.12 12.71 5.28
N THR A 120 5.62 11.51 4.96
CA THR A 120 7.04 11.17 5.12
C THR A 120 7.90 12.00 4.18
N SER A 121 7.54 12.10 2.90
CA SER A 121 8.29 12.90 1.91
C SER A 121 8.32 14.39 2.25
N LYS A 122 7.23 14.93 2.79
CA LYS A 122 7.17 16.31 3.26
C LYS A 122 8.12 16.53 4.43
N LYS A 123 8.15 15.63 5.41
CA LYS A 123 9.05 15.70 6.54
C LYS A 123 10.52 15.65 6.10
N ASP A 124 10.87 14.74 5.20
CA ASP A 124 12.23 14.61 4.67
C ASP A 124 12.68 15.89 3.94
N ALA A 125 11.78 16.54 3.19
CA ALA A 125 12.05 17.81 2.50
C ALA A 125 12.29 18.96 3.51
N ASP A 126 11.47 19.04 4.57
CA ASP A 126 11.62 20.05 5.62
C ASP A 126 12.94 19.88 6.40
N ASP A 127 13.32 18.64 6.71
CA ASP A 127 14.56 18.33 7.42
C ASP A 127 15.80 18.65 6.55
N LEU A 128 15.76 18.38 5.25
CA LEU A 128 16.80 18.78 4.30
C LEU A 128 16.94 20.31 4.21
N THR A 129 15.82 21.04 4.16
CA THR A 129 15.82 22.50 4.10
C THR A 129 16.45 23.09 5.36
N LYS A 130 16.10 22.60 6.55
CA LYS A 130 16.70 23.02 7.82
C LYS A 130 18.20 22.72 7.88
N ALA A 131 18.63 21.56 7.39
CA ALA A 131 20.04 21.20 7.34
C ALA A 131 20.85 22.13 6.43
N LEU A 132 20.28 22.53 5.28
CA LEU A 132 20.91 23.48 4.36
C LEU A 132 21.00 24.90 4.96
N GLU A 133 19.95 25.38 5.64
CA GLU A 133 19.96 26.67 6.32
C GLU A 133 20.98 26.71 7.45
N SER A 134 21.11 25.63 8.22
CA SER A 134 22.11 25.55 9.31
C SER A 134 23.54 25.60 8.79
N ARG A 135 23.80 25.01 7.61
CA ARG A 135 25.12 25.12 6.94
C ARG A 135 25.41 26.52 6.43
N LYS A 136 24.42 27.22 5.86
CA LYS A 136 24.58 28.62 5.39
C LYS A 136 24.90 29.60 6.53
N ARG A 137 24.41 29.36 7.75
CA ARG A 137 24.69 30.21 8.92
C ARG A 137 26.08 30.00 9.50
N LYS A 138 26.79 28.92 9.15
CA LYS A 138 28.13 28.59 9.65
C LYS A 138 29.27 29.09 8.74
N HIS A 139 28.93 29.64 7.59
CA HIS A 139 29.84 30.28 6.64
C HIS A 139 29.49 31.75 6.51
#